data_9dea781b7dc275c7916c0a31c4efec97
#
_entry.id   9dea781b7dc275c7916c0a31c4efec97
#
_cell.length_a   1.000
_cell.length_b   1.000
_cell.length_c   1.000
_cell.angle_alpha   90.00
_cell.angle_beta   90.00
_cell.angle_gamma   90.00
#
_symmetry.space_group_name_H-M   'P 1'
#
loop_
_entity.id
_entity.type
_entity.pdbx_description
1 polymer ?
#
loop_
_entity_poly.entity_id
_entity_poly.type
_entity_poly.pdbx_seq_one_letter_code
_entity_poly.pdbx_strand_id
1 'polypeptide(L)'
;INEKLYFELTPFPFVSTLLDGTYESGKDLTAGGVKYTIGPALIGTGISDLIDSLAAIKTHVFDEKNVTMEALIKALENDFEGYEDMRQMLMNNTPMYGNDIPEVDILAEEMTDFAYHEIISHKSWRGPHYISGLYPVSSHVPHGLVVGALPYGRKAGTALADGCSPKG
;
A
#
# COMPACT_ATOMS: atom_id res chain seq x y z
N ILE A 1 17.21 1.67 -9.22
CA ILE A 1 17.42 1.73 -10.70
C ILE A 1 16.65 2.93 -11.26
N ASN A 2 15.33 3.02 -11.09
CA ASN A 2 14.49 4.07 -11.67
C ASN A 2 14.94 5.49 -11.28
N GLU A 3 15.28 5.71 -10.02
CA GLU A 3 15.73 7.00 -9.52
C GLU A 3 17.03 7.49 -10.21
N LYS A 4 17.98 6.57 -10.43
CA LYS A 4 19.23 6.88 -11.13
C LYS A 4 19.00 7.20 -12.60
N LEU A 5 18.14 6.40 -13.27
CA LEU A 5 17.77 6.66 -14.67
C LEU A 5 17.03 7.98 -14.80
N TYR A 6 16.13 8.30 -13.87
CA TYR A 6 15.42 9.57 -13.88
C TYR A 6 16.37 10.76 -13.84
N PHE A 7 17.36 10.73 -12.95
CA PHE A 7 18.40 11.75 -12.89
C PHE A 7 19.18 11.87 -14.21
N GLU A 8 19.61 10.75 -14.78
CA GLU A 8 20.41 10.74 -16.02
C GLU A 8 19.64 11.28 -17.24
N LEU A 9 18.32 11.02 -17.30
CA LEU A 9 17.48 11.36 -18.45
C LEU A 9 16.77 12.71 -18.32
N THR A 10 16.52 13.19 -17.09
CA THR A 10 15.72 14.38 -16.85
C THR A 10 16.38 15.33 -15.82
N PRO A 11 17.56 15.88 -16.10
CA PRO A 11 18.15 16.90 -15.22
C PRO A 11 17.35 18.21 -15.31
N PHE A 12 17.36 18.98 -14.22
CA PHE A 12 16.72 20.29 -14.11
C PHE A 12 17.74 21.42 -13.87
N PRO A 13 18.61 21.73 -14.80
CA PRO A 13 19.72 22.65 -14.59
C PRO A 13 19.24 24.05 -14.23
N PHE A 14 18.20 24.57 -14.84
CA PHE A 14 17.67 25.89 -14.50
C PHE A 14 17.12 25.96 -13.07
N VAL A 15 16.30 24.99 -12.68
CA VAL A 15 15.76 24.93 -11.30
C VAL A 15 16.88 24.72 -10.29
N SER A 16 17.89 23.92 -10.63
CA SER A 16 19.08 23.70 -9.80
C SER A 16 19.80 25.01 -9.46
N THR A 17 19.87 25.98 -10.39
CA THR A 17 20.51 27.29 -10.10
C THR A 17 19.77 28.14 -9.09
N LEU A 18 18.52 27.82 -8.74
CA LEU A 18 17.69 28.55 -7.79
C LEU A 18 17.70 27.95 -6.38
N LEU A 19 18.43 26.85 -6.19
CA LEU A 19 18.41 26.07 -4.94
C LEU A 19 19.78 26.08 -4.26
N ASP A 20 19.77 26.22 -2.93
CA ASP A 20 20.98 26.17 -2.10
C ASP A 20 21.68 24.81 -2.18
N GLY A 21 22.99 24.83 -2.30
CA GLY A 21 23.86 23.66 -2.30
C GLY A 21 24.23 23.15 -3.69
N THR A 22 23.47 23.49 -4.72
CA THR A 22 23.74 23.00 -6.09
C THR A 22 25.00 23.61 -6.69
N TYR A 23 25.29 24.87 -6.44
CA TYR A 23 26.54 25.52 -6.86
C TYR A 23 27.75 24.93 -6.16
N GLU A 24 27.66 24.75 -4.85
CA GLU A 24 28.75 24.21 -4.04
C GLU A 24 29.06 22.76 -4.35
N SER A 25 28.01 21.98 -4.61
CA SER A 25 28.14 20.55 -4.92
C SER A 25 28.49 20.29 -6.39
N GLY A 26 28.18 21.23 -7.29
CA GLY A 26 28.28 21.04 -8.74
C GLY A 26 27.34 19.96 -9.29
N LYS A 27 26.25 19.66 -8.57
CA LYS A 27 25.30 18.61 -8.92
C LYS A 27 23.92 19.17 -9.16
N ASP A 28 23.18 18.53 -10.05
CA ASP A 28 21.77 18.80 -10.26
C ASP A 28 20.93 18.44 -9.01
N LEU A 29 19.79 19.10 -8.83
CA LEU A 29 18.87 18.83 -7.71
C LEU A 29 18.43 17.36 -7.68
N THR A 30 18.21 16.75 -8.86
CA THR A 30 17.82 15.34 -8.97
C THR A 30 18.95 14.38 -8.62
N ALA A 31 20.21 14.84 -8.67
CA ALA A 31 21.41 14.11 -8.27
C ALA A 31 21.80 14.32 -6.80
N GLY A 32 20.94 14.94 -6.02
CA GLY A 32 21.22 15.24 -4.62
C GLY A 32 22.15 16.45 -4.42
N GLY A 33 22.16 17.40 -5.36
CA GLY A 33 22.97 18.62 -5.29
C GLY A 33 22.50 19.65 -4.26
N VAL A 34 21.25 19.57 -3.84
CA VAL A 34 20.66 20.52 -2.88
C VAL A 34 21.13 20.29 -1.46
N LYS A 35 21.14 21.37 -0.67
CA LYS A 35 21.57 21.35 0.74
C LYS A 35 20.74 20.38 1.60
N TYR A 36 19.45 20.29 1.35
CA TYR A 36 18.52 19.40 2.05
C TYR A 36 17.90 18.43 1.03
N THR A 37 18.51 17.29 0.86
CA THR A 37 18.00 16.23 -0.01
C THR A 37 17.10 15.30 0.79
N ILE A 38 15.83 15.19 0.38
CA ILE A 38 14.90 14.18 0.90
C ILE A 38 14.87 12.97 -0.04
N GLY A 39 14.63 11.78 0.54
CA GLY A 39 14.47 10.55 -0.23
C GLY A 39 13.17 10.54 -1.01
N PRO A 40 13.05 9.63 -1.98
CA PRO A 40 11.80 9.45 -2.70
C PRO A 40 10.72 8.93 -1.77
N ALA A 41 9.49 9.37 -2.00
CA ALA A 41 8.32 8.88 -1.28
C ALA A 41 7.77 7.60 -1.93
N LEU A 42 7.50 6.60 -1.10
CA LEU A 42 6.67 5.46 -1.48
C LEU A 42 5.28 5.64 -0.87
N ILE A 43 4.29 5.68 -1.74
CA ILE A 43 2.90 5.91 -1.34
C ILE A 43 2.18 4.57 -1.35
N GLY A 44 1.71 4.14 -0.16
CA GLY A 44 0.93 2.92 0.00
C GLY A 44 -0.53 3.12 -0.42
N THR A 45 -1.07 2.15 -1.15
CA THR A 45 -2.48 2.09 -1.55
C THR A 45 -3.06 0.75 -1.14
N GLY A 46 -4.26 0.74 -0.56
CA GLY A 46 -4.97 -0.49 -0.19
C GLY A 46 -4.53 -1.08 1.16
N ILE A 47 -4.01 -0.26 2.08
CA ILE A 47 -3.65 -0.74 3.43
C ILE A 47 -4.87 -1.24 4.18
N SER A 48 -6.01 -0.57 4.10
CA SER A 48 -7.25 -1.01 4.72
C SER A 48 -7.77 -2.31 4.10
N ASP A 49 -7.67 -2.46 2.77
CA ASP A 49 -8.00 -3.73 2.10
C ASP A 49 -7.09 -4.88 2.55
N LEU A 50 -5.81 -4.61 2.83
CA LEU A 50 -4.90 -5.61 3.41
C LEU A 50 -5.33 -6.02 4.81
N ILE A 51 -5.62 -5.03 5.67
CA ILE A 51 -6.04 -5.27 7.06
C ILE A 51 -7.32 -6.11 7.09
N ASP A 52 -8.34 -5.72 6.31
CA ASP A 52 -9.61 -6.46 6.22
C ASP A 52 -9.41 -7.88 5.66
N SER A 53 -8.51 -8.04 4.70
CA SER A 53 -8.15 -9.35 4.15
C SER A 53 -7.50 -10.27 5.19
N LEU A 54 -6.57 -9.72 5.98
CA LEU A 54 -5.90 -10.48 7.04
C LEU A 54 -6.89 -10.81 8.18
N ALA A 55 -7.76 -9.88 8.54
CA ALA A 55 -8.82 -10.10 9.51
C ALA A 55 -9.77 -11.21 9.04
N ALA A 56 -10.19 -11.22 7.76
CA ALA A 56 -11.02 -12.26 7.19
C ALA A 56 -10.35 -13.65 7.24
N ILE A 57 -9.08 -13.72 6.83
CA ILE A 57 -8.31 -14.97 6.87
C ILE A 57 -8.16 -15.44 8.33
N LYS A 58 -7.76 -14.56 9.24
CA LYS A 58 -7.62 -14.89 10.65
C LYS A 58 -8.93 -15.45 11.22
N THR A 59 -10.01 -14.72 11.07
CA THR A 59 -11.32 -15.09 11.64
C THR A 59 -11.84 -16.39 11.04
N HIS A 60 -11.97 -16.46 9.71
CA HIS A 60 -12.72 -17.54 9.07
C HIS A 60 -11.90 -18.80 8.79
N VAL A 61 -10.57 -18.67 8.58
CA VAL A 61 -9.72 -19.83 8.30
C VAL A 61 -9.07 -20.37 9.57
N PHE A 62 -8.57 -19.49 10.45
CA PHE A 62 -7.78 -19.93 11.60
C PHE A 62 -8.59 -20.03 12.90
N ASP A 63 -9.43 -19.06 13.21
CA ASP A 63 -10.16 -19.01 14.48
C ASP A 63 -11.45 -19.84 14.41
N GLU A 64 -12.40 -19.51 13.54
CA GLU A 64 -13.69 -20.18 13.39
C GLU A 64 -13.62 -21.46 12.55
N LYS A 65 -12.66 -21.56 11.64
CA LYS A 65 -12.44 -22.71 10.75
C LYS A 65 -13.67 -23.09 9.94
N ASN A 66 -14.49 -22.12 9.58
CA ASN A 66 -15.69 -22.28 8.76
C ASN A 66 -15.37 -22.21 7.24
N VAL A 67 -14.17 -21.76 6.87
CA VAL A 67 -13.63 -21.76 5.50
C VAL A 67 -12.25 -22.40 5.52
N THR A 68 -11.96 -23.30 4.56
CA THR A 68 -10.59 -23.79 4.39
C THR A 68 -9.80 -22.84 3.50
N MET A 69 -8.49 -22.80 3.69
CA MET A 69 -7.60 -21.96 2.85
C MET A 69 -7.72 -22.34 1.37
N GLU A 70 -7.84 -23.62 1.05
CA GLU A 70 -8.00 -24.12 -0.33
C GLU A 70 -9.32 -23.66 -0.94
N ALA A 71 -10.40 -23.63 -0.16
CA ALA A 71 -11.70 -23.16 -0.63
C ALA A 71 -11.68 -21.66 -0.87
N LEU A 72 -11.05 -20.89 0.04
CA LEU A 72 -10.89 -19.46 -0.12
C LEU A 72 -10.06 -19.11 -1.36
N ILE A 73 -8.92 -19.76 -1.57
CA ILE A 73 -8.07 -19.55 -2.76
C ILE A 73 -8.88 -19.79 -4.04
N LYS A 74 -9.61 -20.91 -4.12
CA LYS A 74 -10.47 -21.20 -5.29
C LYS A 74 -11.56 -20.14 -5.52
N ALA A 75 -12.17 -19.64 -4.45
CA ALA A 75 -13.16 -18.57 -4.54
C ALA A 75 -12.56 -17.28 -5.08
N LEU A 76 -11.35 -16.92 -4.61
CA LEU A 76 -10.61 -15.75 -5.09
C LEU A 76 -10.18 -15.86 -6.55
N GLU A 77 -9.67 -17.03 -6.97
CA GLU A 77 -9.28 -17.30 -8.36
C GLU A 77 -10.46 -17.19 -9.33
N ASN A 78 -11.69 -17.49 -8.85
CA ASN A 78 -12.91 -17.39 -9.62
C ASN A 78 -13.71 -16.09 -9.39
N ASP A 79 -13.10 -15.08 -8.79
CA ASP A 79 -13.77 -13.80 -8.42
C ASP A 79 -15.10 -14.02 -7.68
N PHE A 80 -15.15 -15.06 -6.83
CA PHE A 80 -16.32 -15.54 -6.11
C PHE A 80 -17.47 -16.07 -6.99
N GLU A 81 -17.28 -16.27 -8.29
CA GLU A 81 -18.29 -16.92 -9.13
C GLU A 81 -18.51 -18.36 -8.65
N GLY A 82 -19.78 -18.66 -8.31
CA GLY A 82 -20.15 -19.94 -7.68
C GLY A 82 -19.87 -20.05 -6.18
N TYR A 83 -19.36 -18.98 -5.56
CA TYR A 83 -19.05 -18.89 -4.12
C TYR A 83 -19.74 -17.70 -3.45
N GLU A 84 -20.89 -17.27 -3.97
CA GLU A 84 -21.56 -16.04 -3.49
C GLU A 84 -21.96 -16.12 -2.02
N ASP A 85 -22.40 -17.28 -1.52
CA ASP A 85 -22.73 -17.46 -0.10
C ASP A 85 -21.49 -17.27 0.79
N MET A 86 -20.34 -17.82 0.36
CA MET A 86 -19.06 -17.59 1.05
C MET A 86 -18.69 -16.10 1.03
N ARG A 87 -18.83 -15.44 -0.11
CA ARG A 87 -18.55 -14.01 -0.25
C ARG A 87 -19.43 -13.19 0.70
N GLN A 88 -20.72 -13.45 0.74
CA GLN A 88 -21.63 -12.73 1.66
C GLN A 88 -21.28 -12.98 3.12
N MET A 89 -20.93 -14.20 3.46
CA MET A 89 -20.49 -14.55 4.81
C MET A 89 -19.22 -13.77 5.20
N LEU A 90 -18.20 -13.76 4.30
CA LEU A 90 -16.96 -12.99 4.52
C LEU A 90 -17.24 -11.49 4.70
N MET A 91 -18.09 -10.89 3.87
CA MET A 91 -18.44 -9.47 3.94
C MET A 91 -19.20 -9.10 5.23
N ASN A 92 -20.09 -9.97 5.69
CA ASN A 92 -20.99 -9.63 6.78
C ASN A 92 -20.43 -10.01 8.17
N ASN A 93 -19.55 -11.00 8.23
CA ASN A 93 -19.09 -11.57 9.50
C ASN A 93 -17.59 -11.30 9.79
N THR A 94 -16.84 -10.73 8.86
CA THR A 94 -15.46 -10.31 9.13
C THR A 94 -15.46 -9.05 10.00
N PRO A 95 -14.70 -9.01 11.09
CA PRO A 95 -14.44 -7.76 11.81
C PRO A 95 -13.59 -6.83 10.93
N MET A 96 -14.21 -5.75 10.44
CA MET A 96 -13.59 -4.82 9.51
C MET A 96 -12.92 -3.64 10.22
N TYR A 97 -11.84 -3.13 9.64
CA TYR A 97 -11.12 -1.93 10.07
C TYR A 97 -12.04 -0.69 10.07
N GLY A 98 -11.88 0.16 11.08
CA GLY A 98 -12.63 1.40 11.24
C GLY A 98 -13.95 1.27 12.03
N ASN A 99 -14.22 0.11 12.62
CA ASN A 99 -15.40 -0.16 13.42
C ASN A 99 -15.13 -0.23 14.93
N ASP A 100 -14.01 0.34 15.40
CA ASP A 100 -13.61 0.35 16.81
C ASP A 100 -13.51 -1.07 17.40
N ILE A 101 -12.87 -1.97 16.66
CA ILE A 101 -12.64 -3.37 17.04
C ILE A 101 -11.16 -3.51 17.41
N PRO A 102 -10.81 -3.66 18.71
CA PRO A 102 -9.41 -3.62 19.17
C PRO A 102 -8.47 -4.59 18.47
N GLU A 103 -8.93 -5.79 18.16
CA GLU A 103 -8.10 -6.82 17.49
C GLU A 103 -7.73 -6.42 16.05
N VAL A 104 -8.61 -5.71 15.37
CA VAL A 104 -8.37 -5.22 14.01
C VAL A 104 -7.53 -3.95 14.04
N ASP A 105 -7.74 -3.09 15.03
CA ASP A 105 -6.95 -1.87 15.20
C ASP A 105 -5.49 -2.19 15.54
N ILE A 106 -5.23 -3.21 16.38
CA ILE A 106 -3.89 -3.72 16.66
C ILE A 106 -3.25 -4.26 15.38
N LEU A 107 -3.99 -5.05 14.59
CA LEU A 107 -3.49 -5.57 13.32
C LEU A 107 -3.14 -4.42 12.34
N ALA A 108 -3.95 -3.36 12.32
CA ALA A 108 -3.71 -2.18 11.51
C ALA A 108 -2.43 -1.45 11.94
N GLU A 109 -2.20 -1.28 13.23
CA GLU A 109 -0.98 -0.71 13.79
C GLU A 109 0.25 -1.53 13.41
N GLU A 110 0.23 -2.85 13.65
CA GLU A 110 1.33 -3.76 13.34
C GLU A 110 1.69 -3.73 11.84
N MET A 111 0.70 -3.79 10.95
CA MET A 111 0.93 -3.78 9.50
C MET A 111 1.46 -2.43 9.01
N THR A 112 0.95 -1.35 9.55
CA THR A 112 1.40 0.00 9.19
C THR A 112 2.82 0.26 9.67
N ASP A 113 3.14 -0.13 10.90
CA ASP A 113 4.48 -0.03 11.48
C ASP A 113 5.48 -0.89 10.69
N PHE A 114 5.12 -2.12 10.37
CA PHE A 114 5.96 -2.99 9.56
C PHE A 114 6.27 -2.34 8.20
N ALA A 115 5.26 -1.87 7.48
CA ALA A 115 5.44 -1.24 6.18
C ALA A 115 6.27 0.05 6.28
N TYR A 116 6.04 0.88 7.30
CA TYR A 116 6.82 2.09 7.54
C TYR A 116 8.29 1.78 7.81
N HIS A 117 8.58 0.89 8.75
CA HIS A 117 9.95 0.53 9.10
C HIS A 117 10.69 -0.14 7.96
N GLU A 118 10.03 -0.98 7.19
CA GLU A 118 10.64 -1.60 6.01
C GLU A 118 11.03 -0.52 4.99
N ILE A 119 10.13 0.41 4.66
CA ILE A 119 10.38 1.47 3.69
C ILE A 119 11.54 2.38 4.13
N ILE A 120 11.53 2.86 5.37
CA ILE A 120 12.57 3.77 5.86
C ILE A 120 13.92 3.09 6.10
N SER A 121 13.97 1.75 6.18
CA SER A 121 15.22 1.00 6.29
C SER A 121 16.10 1.12 5.05
N HIS A 122 15.49 1.37 3.90
CA HIS A 122 16.17 1.48 2.61
C HIS A 122 16.69 2.88 2.33
N LYS A 123 17.86 2.96 1.73
CA LYS A 123 18.48 4.22 1.28
C LYS A 123 18.31 4.40 -0.23
N SER A 124 17.98 5.60 -0.60
CA SER A 124 18.09 6.09 -1.97
C SER A 124 19.56 6.11 -2.42
N TRP A 125 19.81 5.98 -3.73
CA TRP A 125 21.17 6.13 -4.27
C TRP A 125 21.72 7.53 -4.05
N ARG A 126 20.88 8.54 -3.80
CA ARG A 126 21.26 9.91 -3.44
C ARG A 126 21.69 10.07 -1.99
N GLY A 127 21.53 9.03 -1.16
CA GLY A 127 21.94 8.98 0.25
C GLY A 127 20.81 9.00 1.28
N PRO A 128 19.76 9.84 1.18
CA PRO A 128 18.66 9.84 2.13
C PRO A 128 17.85 8.54 2.12
N HIS A 129 17.19 8.25 3.25
CA HIS A 129 16.26 7.15 3.35
C HIS A 129 14.98 7.43 2.54
N TYR A 130 14.31 6.38 2.09
CA TYR A 130 12.96 6.50 1.57
C TYR A 130 12.03 7.03 2.64
N ILE A 131 10.98 7.72 2.22
CA ILE A 131 9.88 8.16 3.11
C ILE A 131 8.60 7.43 2.72
N SER A 132 7.75 7.19 3.70
CA SER A 132 6.47 6.50 3.53
C SER A 132 5.29 7.46 3.65
N GLY A 133 4.22 7.21 2.93
CA GLY A 133 2.95 7.91 3.04
C GLY A 133 1.78 7.02 2.63
N LEU A 134 0.58 7.33 3.15
CA LEU A 134 -0.64 6.58 2.90
C LEU A 134 -1.73 7.48 2.29
N TYR A 135 -1.40 8.20 1.22
CA TYR A 135 -2.35 9.09 0.54
C TYR A 135 -2.35 8.80 -0.98
N PRO A 136 -3.20 7.93 -1.46
CA PRO A 136 -3.17 7.46 -2.83
C PRO A 136 -3.61 8.50 -3.87
N VAL A 137 -4.10 9.67 -3.44
CA VAL A 137 -4.76 10.68 -4.29
C VAL A 137 -5.97 10.06 -4.98
N SER A 138 -5.86 9.59 -6.21
CA SER A 138 -6.90 8.81 -6.89
C SER A 138 -6.40 7.43 -7.35
N SER A 139 -5.18 7.05 -6.94
CA SER A 139 -4.54 5.81 -7.41
C SER A 139 -5.24 4.53 -6.94
N HIS A 140 -6.04 4.60 -5.87
CA HIS A 140 -6.84 3.47 -5.40
C HIS A 140 -7.83 2.96 -6.47
N VAL A 141 -8.29 3.84 -7.37
CA VAL A 141 -9.19 3.44 -8.48
C VAL A 141 -8.43 2.62 -9.54
N PRO A 142 -7.39 3.15 -10.22
CA PRO A 142 -6.68 2.37 -11.24
C PRO A 142 -5.95 1.15 -10.67
N HIS A 143 -5.44 1.20 -9.44
CA HIS A 143 -4.87 0.02 -8.79
C HIS A 143 -5.95 -1.05 -8.55
N GLY A 144 -7.15 -0.66 -8.13
CA GLY A 144 -8.28 -1.57 -7.96
C GLY A 144 -8.67 -2.31 -9.24
N LEU A 145 -8.49 -1.69 -10.41
CA LEU A 145 -8.80 -2.33 -11.70
C LEU A 145 -7.90 -3.53 -12.02
N VAL A 146 -6.67 -3.54 -11.48
CA VAL A 146 -5.70 -4.62 -11.75
C VAL A 146 -5.54 -5.60 -10.59
N VAL A 147 -6.12 -5.30 -9.41
CA VAL A 147 -6.10 -6.19 -8.25
C VAL A 147 -7.27 -7.17 -8.34
N GLY A 148 -6.97 -8.47 -8.16
CA GLY A 148 -7.95 -9.55 -8.11
C GLY A 148 -8.91 -9.46 -6.92
N ALA A 149 -9.76 -10.48 -6.75
CA ALA A 149 -10.63 -10.60 -5.58
C ALA A 149 -9.82 -10.65 -4.28
N LEU A 150 -10.39 -10.13 -3.19
CA LEU A 150 -9.73 -10.10 -1.88
C LEU A 150 -10.51 -10.88 -0.82
N PRO A 151 -9.82 -11.44 0.19
CA PRO A 151 -10.38 -12.36 1.18
C PRO A 151 -11.60 -11.86 1.97
N TYR A 152 -11.76 -10.56 2.15
CA TYR A 152 -12.93 -10.00 2.82
C TYR A 152 -14.18 -9.87 1.91
N GLY A 153 -14.14 -10.41 0.68
CA GLY A 153 -15.27 -10.45 -0.24
C GLY A 153 -15.28 -9.38 -1.34
N ARG A 154 -14.21 -8.56 -1.46
CA ARG A 154 -14.06 -7.62 -2.57
C ARG A 154 -13.91 -8.37 -3.88
N LYS A 155 -14.67 -7.98 -4.91
CA LYS A 155 -14.50 -8.48 -6.28
C LYS A 155 -13.37 -7.79 -7.04
N ALA A 156 -12.79 -8.49 -8.00
CA ALA A 156 -11.81 -7.95 -8.92
C ALA A 156 -12.33 -6.70 -9.64
N GLY A 157 -11.43 -5.80 -10.02
CA GLY A 157 -11.76 -4.61 -10.80
C GLY A 157 -12.51 -3.48 -10.06
N THR A 158 -12.87 -3.65 -8.79
CA THR A 158 -13.45 -2.57 -7.97
C THR A 158 -12.35 -1.69 -7.37
N ALA A 159 -12.63 -0.44 -7.04
CA ALA A 159 -11.65 0.43 -6.39
C ALA A 159 -11.18 -0.15 -5.04
N LEU A 160 -9.91 0.07 -4.70
CA LEU A 160 -9.39 -0.18 -3.35
C LEU A 160 -9.87 0.89 -2.36
N ALA A 161 -9.55 0.75 -1.09
CA ALA A 161 -9.80 1.77 -0.10
C ALA A 161 -8.97 3.04 -0.38
N ASP A 162 -9.54 4.21 -0.07
CA ASP A 162 -8.87 5.50 -0.25
C ASP A 162 -7.96 5.82 0.94
N GLY A 163 -6.66 5.74 0.72
CA GLY A 163 -5.66 5.98 1.76
C GLY A 163 -5.74 5.01 2.92
N CYS A 164 -5.87 5.54 4.11
CA CYS A 164 -6.11 4.78 5.34
C CYS A 164 -7.59 4.80 5.76
N SER A 165 -8.51 5.19 4.86
CA SER A 165 -9.94 5.20 5.15
C SER A 165 -10.49 3.78 5.25
N PRO A 166 -11.46 3.53 6.16
CA PRO A 166 -12.19 2.27 6.18
C PRO A 166 -12.90 2.00 4.85
N LYS A 167 -13.02 0.74 4.50
CA LYS A 167 -13.72 0.31 3.30
C LYS A 167 -15.20 0.04 3.53
N GLY A 168 -15.52 -0.42 4.73
CA GLY A 168 -16.87 -0.85 5.13
C GLY A 168 -17.85 0.24 5.47
#